data_0d68158778129343935eb6965b62470e
#
_entry.id   0d68158778129343935eb6965b62470e
#
_cell.length_a   1.000
_cell.length_b   1.000
_cell.length_c   1.000
_cell.angle_alpha   90.00
_cell.angle_beta   90.00
_cell.angle_gamma   90.00
#
_symmetry.space_group_name_H-M   'P 1'
#
loop_
_entity.id
_entity.type
_entity.pdbx_description
1 polymer ?
#
loop_
_entity_poly.entity_id
_entity_poly.type
_entity_poly.pdbx_seq_one_letter_code
_entity_poly.pdbx_strand_id
1 'polypeptide(L)'
;MTLTLEDIASLRRQWTISRAVSVPISFFVAATARLRFGYRLPGNIEEIRRDIWAKLDAHPGPVIWAANHLTLIDSFLVYWAIFPLSRVFEDKRIPWSTPEYTNYYKLGGPLKSAFIRRLLYTVRCIPFLRGGEDAQSEAWREKAFDKCVWILREGGAVFVYPEAGRSRSGWFESRRPKDFLGKMALEVPDAKFLCVYMRAETQLATTVRPPEGDRFRLVADLIDGARPGETNAREISQRMFDMLAEMQNEWWKDCAMPKNCAGNDVVDLKAPLLKENFTEDLAEADPEWVERHLTKKEIAYMTGQELFRTFWKFFAAKEAAHKALARAGLLVPRGGFHEIEVDLFRRKAVHVSTGLQLDIRFTDDDADKLHCVAVLRGGFIGDEDTAGDVVWDVAEVPAGTPPGAFARERALDFIAECNDEIGSSAKLALSEDGGLPSVLWRGKTQDWSLSLSHSCRYAACSFMIS
;
A
#
# COMPACT_ATOMS: atom_id res chain seq x y z
N MET A 1 0.88 -5.50 -34.26
CA MET A 1 0.29 -4.15 -34.10
C MET A 1 -1.03 -4.11 -34.84
N THR A 2 -2.14 -3.92 -34.11
CA THR A 2 -3.52 -3.98 -34.64
C THR A 2 -4.09 -2.59 -35.01
N LEU A 3 -3.26 -1.52 -34.95
CA LEU A 3 -3.72 -0.15 -35.21
C LEU A 3 -4.02 0.09 -36.66
N THR A 4 -5.17 0.67 -36.94
CA THR A 4 -5.54 1.18 -38.29
C THR A 4 -4.93 2.57 -38.54
N LEU A 5 -4.93 3.00 -39.78
CA LEU A 5 -4.54 4.37 -40.15
C LEU A 5 -5.40 5.43 -39.46
N GLU A 6 -6.67 5.13 -39.21
CA GLU A 6 -7.59 6.00 -38.46
C GLU A 6 -7.19 6.13 -37.02
N ASP A 7 -6.78 5.02 -36.37
CA ASP A 7 -6.28 5.03 -34.98
C ASP A 7 -5.04 5.93 -34.85
N ILE A 8 -4.09 5.78 -35.78
CA ILE A 8 -2.87 6.59 -35.80
C ILE A 8 -3.19 8.07 -36.04
N ALA A 9 -4.10 8.36 -36.96
CA ALA A 9 -4.55 9.73 -37.21
C ALA A 9 -5.23 10.34 -35.96
N SER A 10 -6.02 9.54 -35.25
CA SER A 10 -6.63 9.96 -33.98
C SER A 10 -5.59 10.26 -32.90
N LEU A 11 -4.56 9.40 -32.75
CA LEU A 11 -3.47 9.62 -31.79
C LEU A 11 -2.67 10.89 -32.13
N ARG A 12 -2.33 11.11 -33.39
CA ARG A 12 -1.64 12.34 -33.82
C ARG A 12 -2.48 13.60 -33.54
N ARG A 13 -3.78 13.54 -33.80
CA ARG A 13 -4.70 14.64 -33.46
C ARG A 13 -4.74 14.90 -31.97
N GLN A 14 -4.86 13.84 -31.17
CA GLN A 14 -4.86 13.94 -29.72
C GLN A 14 -3.55 14.55 -29.22
N TRP A 15 -2.41 14.13 -29.78
CA TRP A 15 -1.10 14.68 -29.45
C TRP A 15 -1.01 16.17 -29.73
N THR A 16 -1.45 16.61 -30.92
CA THR A 16 -1.48 18.01 -31.30
C THR A 16 -2.34 18.87 -30.38
N ILE A 17 -3.56 18.40 -30.07
CA ILE A 17 -4.47 19.10 -29.15
C ILE A 17 -3.85 19.21 -27.75
N SER A 18 -3.31 18.10 -27.23
CA SER A 18 -2.73 18.07 -25.90
C SER A 18 -1.51 18.99 -25.76
N ARG A 19 -0.71 19.10 -26.81
CA ARG A 19 0.42 20.03 -26.86
C ARG A 19 -0.01 21.48 -26.68
N ALA A 20 -1.12 21.87 -27.31
CA ALA A 20 -1.65 23.22 -27.17
C ALA A 20 -2.15 23.56 -25.77
N VAL A 21 -2.62 22.54 -25.01
CA VAL A 21 -3.18 22.72 -23.66
C VAL A 21 -2.22 22.34 -22.52
N SER A 22 -1.05 21.78 -22.84
CA SER A 22 -0.09 21.29 -21.82
C SER A 22 0.33 22.37 -20.84
N VAL A 23 0.65 23.58 -21.30
CA VAL A 23 1.07 24.69 -20.45
C VAL A 23 -0.04 25.12 -19.48
N PRO A 24 -1.25 25.51 -19.94
CA PRO A 24 -2.31 25.91 -19.01
C PRO A 24 -2.73 24.78 -18.06
N ILE A 25 -2.71 23.52 -18.52
CA ILE A 25 -3.03 22.37 -17.65
C ILE A 25 -1.95 22.19 -16.57
N SER A 26 -0.67 22.30 -16.89
CA SER A 26 0.42 22.18 -15.92
C SER A 26 0.33 23.27 -14.85
N PHE A 27 0.04 24.50 -15.25
CA PHE A 27 -0.22 25.58 -14.28
C PHE A 27 -1.44 25.33 -13.43
N PHE A 28 -2.54 24.87 -14.02
CA PHE A 28 -3.77 24.53 -13.30
C PHE A 28 -3.54 23.42 -12.27
N VAL A 29 -2.83 22.34 -12.65
CA VAL A 29 -2.49 21.24 -11.73
C VAL A 29 -1.62 21.75 -10.59
N ALA A 30 -0.56 22.51 -10.86
CA ALA A 30 0.34 23.07 -9.86
C ALA A 30 -0.39 24.04 -8.90
N ALA A 31 -1.23 24.92 -9.44
CA ALA A 31 -2.03 25.86 -8.66
C ALA A 31 -3.06 25.13 -7.79
N THR A 32 -3.76 24.15 -8.34
CA THR A 32 -4.76 23.37 -7.60
C THR A 32 -4.09 22.58 -6.47
N ALA A 33 -2.97 21.90 -6.74
CA ALA A 33 -2.23 21.16 -5.73
C ALA A 33 -1.78 22.08 -4.57
N ARG A 34 -1.20 23.24 -4.89
CA ARG A 34 -0.65 24.16 -3.87
C ARG A 34 -1.70 25.00 -3.18
N LEU A 35 -2.60 25.63 -3.95
CA LEU A 35 -3.48 26.67 -3.42
C LEU A 35 -4.81 26.10 -2.93
N ARG A 36 -5.38 25.08 -3.63
CA ARG A 36 -6.67 24.50 -3.22
C ARG A 36 -6.49 23.41 -2.18
N PHE A 37 -5.45 22.57 -2.32
CA PHE A 37 -5.22 21.44 -1.41
C PHE A 37 -4.09 21.69 -0.40
N GLY A 38 -3.30 22.72 -0.54
CA GLY A 38 -2.20 23.03 0.36
C GLY A 38 -1.04 22.04 0.30
N TYR A 39 -0.97 21.21 -0.75
CA TYR A 39 0.07 20.19 -0.88
C TYR A 39 1.46 20.79 -1.00
N ARG A 40 2.42 20.15 -0.37
CA ARG A 40 3.82 20.57 -0.35
C ARG A 40 4.71 19.46 -0.91
N LEU A 41 5.59 19.82 -1.83
CA LEU A 41 6.64 18.95 -2.33
C LEU A 41 7.80 18.85 -1.32
N PRO A 42 8.66 17.81 -1.41
CA PRO A 42 9.85 17.70 -0.55
C PRO A 42 10.74 18.94 -0.64
N GLY A 43 11.48 19.23 0.44
CA GLY A 43 12.40 20.38 0.47
C GLY A 43 13.52 20.28 -0.58
N ASN A 44 13.95 19.07 -0.92
CA ASN A 44 14.97 18.76 -1.93
C ASN A 44 14.40 18.52 -3.34
N ILE A 45 13.17 18.92 -3.63
CA ILE A 45 12.51 18.62 -4.92
C ILE A 45 13.30 19.12 -6.14
N GLU A 46 13.95 20.25 -6.04
CA GLU A 46 14.71 20.79 -7.16
C GLU A 46 16.01 20.01 -7.44
N GLU A 47 16.57 19.36 -6.42
CA GLU A 47 17.68 18.42 -6.55
C GLU A 47 17.20 17.14 -7.25
N ILE A 48 16.12 16.53 -6.76
CA ILE A 48 15.51 15.34 -7.39
C ILE A 48 15.17 15.63 -8.87
N ARG A 49 14.57 16.77 -9.16
CA ARG A 49 14.25 17.18 -10.52
C ARG A 49 15.50 17.31 -11.37
N ARG A 50 16.52 17.99 -10.88
CA ARG A 50 17.79 18.18 -11.61
C ARG A 50 18.42 16.83 -11.98
N ASP A 51 18.48 15.88 -11.03
CA ASP A 51 19.07 14.57 -11.26
C ASP A 51 18.28 13.74 -12.27
N ILE A 52 16.96 13.71 -12.13
CA ILE A 52 16.08 12.98 -13.06
C ILE A 52 16.15 13.60 -14.46
N TRP A 53 16.10 14.93 -14.57
CA TRP A 53 16.15 15.59 -15.88
C TRP A 53 17.52 15.47 -16.53
N ALA A 54 18.61 15.46 -15.76
CA ALA A 54 19.94 15.16 -16.31
C ALA A 54 19.99 13.75 -16.94
N LYS A 55 19.39 12.74 -16.29
CA LYS A 55 19.27 11.38 -16.82
C LYS A 55 18.36 11.32 -18.05
N LEU A 56 17.24 12.04 -18.04
CA LEU A 56 16.30 12.13 -19.18
C LEU A 56 16.92 12.86 -20.39
N ASP A 57 17.69 13.92 -20.17
CA ASP A 57 18.40 14.66 -21.20
C ASP A 57 19.51 13.80 -21.84
N ALA A 58 20.19 12.98 -21.04
CA ALA A 58 21.18 12.01 -21.53
C ALA A 58 20.56 10.83 -22.29
N HIS A 59 19.24 10.61 -22.16
CA HIS A 59 18.50 9.56 -22.85
C HIS A 59 17.41 10.17 -23.76
N PRO A 60 17.67 10.46 -25.03
CA PRO A 60 16.68 11.05 -25.93
C PRO A 60 15.55 10.09 -26.34
N GLY A 61 15.65 8.80 -26.00
CA GLY A 61 14.70 7.75 -26.32
C GLY A 61 13.39 7.81 -25.55
N PRO A 62 12.46 6.87 -25.81
CA PRO A 62 11.16 6.78 -25.17
C PRO A 62 11.26 6.43 -23.69
N VAL A 63 10.23 6.80 -22.91
CA VAL A 63 10.22 6.60 -21.45
C VAL A 63 8.89 6.00 -21.00
N ILE A 64 8.96 4.93 -20.22
CA ILE A 64 7.82 4.33 -19.53
C ILE A 64 7.87 4.80 -18.08
N TRP A 65 6.93 5.65 -17.68
CA TRP A 65 6.79 6.07 -16.28
C TRP A 65 6.07 4.98 -15.51
N ALA A 66 6.67 4.54 -14.42
CA ALA A 66 6.11 3.56 -13.50
C ALA A 66 6.08 4.13 -12.08
N ALA A 67 4.89 4.17 -11.46
CA ALA A 67 4.75 4.71 -10.11
C ALA A 67 3.85 3.83 -9.23
N ASN A 68 4.03 3.93 -7.92
CA ASN A 68 3.06 3.39 -6.95
C ASN A 68 1.71 4.10 -7.09
N HIS A 69 0.62 3.44 -6.66
CA HIS A 69 -0.74 3.95 -6.83
C HIS A 69 -1.54 3.91 -5.54
N LEU A 70 -1.80 5.06 -4.94
CA LEU A 70 -2.52 5.22 -3.68
C LEU A 70 -3.81 6.04 -3.80
N THR A 71 -3.89 6.96 -4.79
CA THR A 71 -5.04 7.85 -4.94
C THR A 71 -5.56 7.91 -6.37
N LEU A 72 -6.75 8.45 -6.58
CA LEU A 72 -7.27 8.66 -7.94
C LEU A 72 -6.56 9.76 -8.72
N ILE A 73 -5.80 10.60 -8.04
CA ILE A 73 -5.15 11.78 -8.64
C ILE A 73 -3.62 11.66 -8.74
N ASP A 74 -3.07 10.48 -8.43
CA ASP A 74 -1.60 10.26 -8.39
C ASP A 74 -0.92 10.64 -9.70
N SER A 75 -1.53 10.37 -10.87
CA SER A 75 -0.95 10.74 -12.17
C SER A 75 -0.67 12.23 -12.26
N PHE A 76 -1.57 13.07 -11.75
CA PHE A 76 -1.39 14.52 -11.73
C PHE A 76 -0.36 14.95 -10.70
N LEU A 77 -0.33 14.27 -9.53
CA LEU A 77 0.61 14.57 -8.46
C LEU A 77 2.05 14.18 -8.84
N VAL A 78 2.24 12.99 -9.40
CA VAL A 78 3.55 12.52 -9.90
C VAL A 78 4.03 13.44 -11.03
N TYR A 79 3.15 13.77 -11.98
CA TYR A 79 3.48 14.74 -13.03
C TYR A 79 3.92 16.09 -12.43
N TRP A 80 3.14 16.66 -11.53
CA TRP A 80 3.47 17.92 -10.85
C TRP A 80 4.80 17.85 -10.08
N ALA A 81 5.07 16.73 -9.42
CA ALA A 81 6.31 16.53 -8.66
C ALA A 81 7.54 16.45 -9.56
N ILE A 82 7.48 15.67 -10.62
CA ILE A 82 8.64 15.40 -11.51
C ILE A 82 8.81 16.48 -12.58
N PHE A 83 7.71 17.07 -13.09
CA PHE A 83 7.74 17.94 -14.24
C PHE A 83 7.79 19.42 -13.81
N PRO A 84 8.97 20.09 -13.88
CA PRO A 84 9.04 21.51 -13.57
C PRO A 84 8.38 22.35 -14.68
N LEU A 85 7.81 23.47 -14.33
CA LEU A 85 7.13 24.36 -15.30
C LEU A 85 8.05 24.84 -16.44
N SER A 86 9.37 24.89 -16.23
CA SER A 86 10.35 25.20 -17.26
C SER A 86 10.45 24.16 -18.38
N ARG A 87 9.99 22.93 -18.13
CA ARG A 87 10.07 21.81 -19.07
C ARG A 87 8.73 21.47 -19.74
N VAL A 88 7.66 22.26 -19.53
CA VAL A 88 6.33 21.98 -20.10
C VAL A 88 6.27 21.99 -21.63
N PHE A 89 7.31 22.50 -22.28
CA PHE A 89 7.45 22.50 -23.74
C PHE A 89 8.12 21.22 -24.29
N GLU A 90 8.63 20.36 -23.42
CA GLU A 90 9.24 19.09 -23.81
C GLU A 90 8.16 18.03 -24.07
N ASP A 91 7.45 18.24 -25.14
CA ASP A 91 6.23 17.55 -25.52
C ASP A 91 6.34 16.02 -25.50
N LYS A 92 7.46 15.45 -25.95
CA LYS A 92 7.69 14.00 -25.94
C LYS A 92 7.87 13.42 -24.54
N ARG A 93 8.26 14.23 -23.56
CA ARG A 93 8.46 13.83 -22.17
C ARG A 93 7.17 13.86 -21.35
N ILE A 94 6.15 14.58 -21.80
CA ILE A 94 4.83 14.60 -21.15
C ILE A 94 4.16 13.24 -21.35
N PRO A 95 3.93 12.47 -20.28
CA PRO A 95 3.48 11.10 -20.43
C PRO A 95 2.00 10.98 -20.82
N TRP A 96 1.67 9.91 -21.52
CA TRP A 96 0.32 9.47 -21.80
C TRP A 96 -0.14 8.54 -20.69
N SER A 97 -1.22 8.89 -20.00
CA SER A 97 -1.77 8.10 -18.90
C SER A 97 -2.71 7.02 -19.39
N THR A 98 -2.77 5.90 -18.64
CA THR A 98 -3.61 4.73 -18.95
C THR A 98 -4.72 4.52 -17.90
N PRO A 99 -5.71 5.44 -17.77
CA PRO A 99 -6.78 5.31 -16.79
C PRO A 99 -7.69 4.14 -17.11
N GLU A 100 -8.23 3.53 -16.06
CA GLU A 100 -9.24 2.49 -16.18
C GLU A 100 -10.56 3.09 -16.70
N TYR A 101 -11.15 2.44 -17.73
CA TYR A 101 -12.29 2.95 -18.46
C TYR A 101 -13.55 3.16 -17.60
N THR A 102 -13.88 2.19 -16.75
CA THR A 102 -15.11 2.24 -15.95
C THR A 102 -15.08 3.33 -14.88
N ASN A 103 -13.90 3.61 -14.32
CA ASN A 103 -13.74 4.61 -13.27
C ASN A 103 -13.95 6.05 -13.74
N TYR A 104 -13.70 6.33 -15.01
CA TYR A 104 -13.70 7.70 -15.52
C TYR A 104 -14.69 7.93 -16.65
N TYR A 105 -14.83 6.97 -17.57
CA TYR A 105 -15.61 7.17 -18.78
C TYR A 105 -17.11 6.84 -18.62
N LYS A 106 -17.48 6.15 -17.53
CA LYS A 106 -18.89 5.84 -17.18
C LYS A 106 -19.42 6.66 -16.00
N LEU A 107 -18.69 7.71 -15.56
CA LEU A 107 -19.08 8.55 -14.45
C LEU A 107 -20.25 9.48 -14.77
N GLY A 108 -21.41 9.21 -14.15
CA GLY A 108 -22.58 10.08 -14.20
C GLY A 108 -23.37 10.00 -15.52
N GLY A 109 -24.31 10.93 -15.71
CA GLY A 109 -25.15 10.96 -16.91
C GLY A 109 -24.40 11.28 -18.20
N PRO A 110 -25.06 11.17 -19.39
CA PRO A 110 -24.40 11.23 -20.70
C PRO A 110 -23.61 12.53 -20.95
N LEU A 111 -24.09 13.66 -20.47
CA LEU A 111 -23.40 14.96 -20.63
C LEU A 111 -22.10 15.02 -19.82
N LYS A 112 -22.14 14.59 -18.55
CA LYS A 112 -20.96 14.54 -17.69
C LYS A 112 -19.91 13.57 -18.22
N SER A 113 -20.36 12.40 -18.66
CA SER A 113 -19.51 11.38 -19.27
C SER A 113 -18.86 11.87 -20.57
N ALA A 114 -19.59 12.62 -21.42
CA ALA A 114 -19.05 13.22 -22.62
C ALA A 114 -17.99 14.30 -22.33
N PHE A 115 -18.26 15.15 -21.35
CA PHE A 115 -17.30 16.17 -20.89
C PHE A 115 -16.02 15.53 -20.35
N ILE A 116 -16.13 14.53 -19.46
CA ILE A 116 -14.96 13.84 -18.90
C ILE A 116 -14.15 13.14 -20.02
N ARG A 117 -14.82 12.45 -20.96
CA ARG A 117 -14.14 11.85 -22.10
C ARG A 117 -13.35 12.87 -22.92
N ARG A 118 -13.92 14.05 -23.17
CA ARG A 118 -13.25 15.11 -23.90
C ARG A 118 -12.05 15.67 -23.11
N LEU A 119 -12.20 15.86 -21.80
CA LEU A 119 -11.11 16.29 -20.93
C LEU A 119 -9.97 15.27 -20.94
N LEU A 120 -10.27 13.99 -20.69
CA LEU A 120 -9.25 12.93 -20.69
C LEU A 120 -8.56 12.77 -22.04
N TYR A 121 -9.29 13.00 -23.14
CA TYR A 121 -8.69 13.04 -24.47
C TYR A 121 -7.67 14.19 -24.58
N THR A 122 -7.98 15.38 -24.08
CA THR A 122 -7.05 16.53 -24.14
C THR A 122 -5.83 16.38 -23.25
N VAL A 123 -5.90 15.58 -22.15
CA VAL A 123 -4.75 15.31 -21.24
C VAL A 123 -4.03 13.99 -21.52
N ARG A 124 -4.05 13.50 -22.76
CA ARG A 124 -3.30 12.31 -23.20
C ARG A 124 -3.67 11.03 -22.45
N CYS A 125 -4.95 10.77 -22.27
CA CYS A 125 -5.40 9.52 -21.68
C CYS A 125 -5.75 8.48 -22.74
N ILE A 126 -5.23 7.26 -22.57
CA ILE A 126 -5.60 6.05 -23.30
C ILE A 126 -6.43 5.19 -22.35
N PRO A 127 -7.75 5.04 -22.58
CA PRO A 127 -8.58 4.25 -21.69
C PRO A 127 -8.22 2.77 -21.74
N PHE A 128 -7.97 2.17 -20.58
CA PHE A 128 -7.74 0.76 -20.40
C PHE A 128 -8.99 0.09 -19.81
N LEU A 129 -9.37 -1.06 -20.35
CA LEU A 129 -10.47 -1.87 -19.81
C LEU A 129 -9.91 -2.98 -18.92
N ARG A 130 -10.26 -2.96 -17.63
CA ARG A 130 -9.96 -4.04 -16.69
C ARG A 130 -11.13 -5.00 -16.63
N GLY A 131 -10.83 -6.28 -16.53
CA GLY A 131 -11.87 -7.31 -16.49
C GLY A 131 -12.51 -7.54 -17.86
N GLY A 132 -13.49 -8.44 -17.89
CA GLY A 132 -14.07 -8.98 -19.12
C GLY A 132 -13.16 -10.03 -19.74
N GLU A 133 -13.67 -11.28 -19.84
CA GLU A 133 -12.97 -12.40 -20.48
C GLU A 133 -13.47 -12.62 -21.90
N ASP A 134 -14.34 -11.73 -22.38
CA ASP A 134 -14.88 -11.80 -23.75
C ASP A 134 -13.85 -11.24 -24.77
N ALA A 135 -13.96 -11.73 -25.99
CA ALA A 135 -13.08 -11.35 -27.10
C ALA A 135 -13.06 -9.84 -27.39
N GLN A 136 -14.15 -9.12 -27.11
CA GLN A 136 -14.21 -7.68 -27.32
C GLN A 136 -13.38 -6.93 -26.28
N SER A 137 -13.39 -7.38 -25.04
CA SER A 137 -12.56 -6.83 -23.94
C SER A 137 -11.09 -7.10 -24.20
N GLU A 138 -10.74 -8.27 -24.72
CA GLU A 138 -9.36 -8.62 -25.09
C GLU A 138 -8.85 -7.74 -26.24
N ALA A 139 -9.61 -7.64 -27.31
CA ALA A 139 -9.28 -6.77 -28.44
C ALA A 139 -9.10 -5.30 -28.05
N TRP A 140 -9.91 -4.83 -27.07
CA TRP A 140 -9.73 -3.49 -26.51
C TRP A 140 -8.38 -3.33 -25.79
N ARG A 141 -8.01 -4.32 -24.94
CA ARG A 141 -6.73 -4.31 -24.21
C ARG A 141 -5.54 -4.33 -25.17
N GLU A 142 -5.59 -5.19 -26.17
CA GLU A 142 -4.56 -5.25 -27.22
C GLU A 142 -4.42 -3.94 -27.98
N LYS A 143 -5.53 -3.34 -28.38
CA LYS A 143 -5.54 -2.05 -29.07
C LYS A 143 -4.98 -0.92 -28.19
N ALA A 144 -5.30 -0.91 -26.91
CA ALA A 144 -4.77 0.06 -25.97
C ALA A 144 -3.26 -0.15 -25.73
N PHE A 145 -2.79 -1.40 -25.67
CA PHE A 145 -1.37 -1.75 -25.62
C PHE A 145 -0.64 -1.26 -26.88
N ASP A 146 -1.16 -1.56 -28.05
CA ASP A 146 -0.57 -1.13 -29.33
C ASP A 146 -0.48 0.40 -29.45
N LYS A 147 -1.46 1.14 -28.89
CA LYS A 147 -1.38 2.62 -28.83
C LYS A 147 -0.22 3.07 -27.95
N CYS A 148 0.01 2.42 -26.80
CA CYS A 148 1.15 2.73 -25.93
C CYS A 148 2.47 2.44 -26.64
N VAL A 149 2.60 1.29 -27.30
CA VAL A 149 3.78 0.91 -28.08
C VAL A 149 4.04 1.91 -29.22
N TRP A 150 3.00 2.31 -29.93
CA TRP A 150 3.12 3.32 -31.00
C TRP A 150 3.65 4.66 -30.46
N ILE A 151 3.14 5.15 -29.32
CA ILE A 151 3.60 6.39 -28.70
C ILE A 151 5.09 6.29 -28.31
N LEU A 152 5.49 5.16 -27.74
CA LEU A 152 6.89 4.94 -27.38
C LEU A 152 7.79 4.90 -28.65
N ARG A 153 7.37 4.24 -29.73
CA ARG A 153 8.09 4.21 -31.03
C ARG A 153 8.23 5.59 -31.67
N GLU A 154 7.27 6.49 -31.42
CA GLU A 154 7.39 7.91 -31.83
C GLU A 154 8.30 8.73 -30.87
N GLY A 155 8.94 8.08 -29.89
CA GLY A 155 9.83 8.70 -28.91
C GLY A 155 9.11 9.42 -27.78
N GLY A 156 7.83 9.11 -27.57
CA GLY A 156 7.01 9.68 -26.51
C GLY A 156 7.18 8.97 -25.15
N ALA A 157 6.38 9.38 -24.17
CA ALA A 157 6.34 8.80 -22.85
C ALA A 157 4.94 8.23 -22.52
N VAL A 158 4.89 7.11 -21.79
CA VAL A 158 3.65 6.47 -21.32
C VAL A 158 3.73 6.30 -19.82
N PHE A 159 2.64 6.62 -19.10
CA PHE A 159 2.53 6.47 -17.65
C PHE A 159 1.62 5.31 -17.28
N VAL A 160 2.14 4.37 -16.52
CA VAL A 160 1.43 3.17 -16.11
C VAL A 160 1.62 2.93 -14.61
N TYR A 161 0.56 2.47 -13.95
CA TYR A 161 0.64 1.92 -12.60
C TYR A 161 0.90 0.41 -12.68
N PRO A 162 2.08 -0.07 -12.26
CA PRO A 162 2.46 -1.48 -12.44
C PRO A 162 1.55 -2.45 -11.69
N GLU A 163 1.04 -2.05 -10.53
CA GLU A 163 0.09 -2.86 -9.74
C GLU A 163 -1.26 -3.07 -10.44
N ALA A 164 -1.49 -2.37 -11.54
CA ALA A 164 -2.77 -2.37 -12.27
C ALA A 164 -3.98 -1.96 -11.42
N GLY A 165 -3.78 -1.40 -10.25
CA GLY A 165 -4.79 -0.94 -9.30
C GLY A 165 -4.17 -0.09 -8.21
N ARG A 166 -5.00 0.51 -7.37
CA ARG A 166 -4.52 1.15 -6.16
C ARG A 166 -4.15 0.07 -5.15
N SER A 167 -3.02 0.25 -4.47
CA SER A 167 -2.61 -0.64 -3.39
C SER A 167 -3.70 -0.74 -2.33
N ARG A 168 -4.12 -1.95 -1.96
CA ARG A 168 -5.13 -2.17 -0.91
C ARG A 168 -4.52 -2.06 0.49
N SER A 169 -3.27 -2.47 0.63
CA SER A 169 -2.52 -2.44 1.89
C SER A 169 -1.89 -1.07 2.18
N GLY A 170 -1.87 -0.15 1.22
CA GLY A 170 -1.07 1.08 1.30
C GLY A 170 0.41 0.87 0.97
N TRP A 171 0.84 -0.37 0.66
CA TRP A 171 2.21 -0.75 0.31
C TRP A 171 2.29 -1.20 -1.14
N PHE A 172 3.44 -0.99 -1.77
CA PHE A 172 3.69 -1.46 -3.12
C PHE A 172 3.95 -2.98 -3.10
N GLU A 173 3.13 -3.76 -3.81
CA GLU A 173 3.22 -5.22 -3.86
C GLU A 173 4.19 -5.66 -4.97
N SER A 174 5.42 -6.02 -4.60
CA SER A 174 6.47 -6.42 -5.56
C SER A 174 6.44 -7.89 -5.98
N ARG A 175 5.72 -8.74 -5.27
CA ARG A 175 5.79 -10.21 -5.46
C ARG A 175 5.03 -10.76 -6.67
N ARG A 176 4.14 -9.96 -7.26
CA ARG A 176 3.27 -10.38 -8.37
C ARG A 176 3.36 -9.43 -9.55
N PRO A 177 4.53 -9.32 -10.20
CA PRO A 177 4.69 -8.43 -11.33
C PRO A 177 3.76 -8.83 -12.47
N LYS A 178 3.15 -7.82 -13.07
CA LYS A 178 2.39 -7.97 -14.32
C LYS A 178 3.34 -7.80 -15.50
N ASP A 179 3.24 -8.67 -16.50
CA ASP A 179 4.15 -8.66 -17.67
C ASP A 179 3.92 -7.49 -18.65
N PHE A 180 2.87 -6.71 -18.43
CA PHE A 180 2.46 -5.63 -19.33
C PHE A 180 3.59 -4.62 -19.63
N LEU A 181 4.31 -4.17 -18.60
CA LEU A 181 5.42 -3.21 -18.74
C LEU A 181 6.64 -3.85 -19.41
N GLY A 182 6.97 -5.09 -19.03
CA GLY A 182 8.04 -5.83 -19.68
C GLY A 182 7.76 -6.12 -21.16
N LYS A 183 6.50 -6.43 -21.51
CA LYS A 183 6.08 -6.56 -22.93
C LYS A 183 6.27 -5.25 -23.70
N MET A 184 5.91 -4.09 -23.11
CA MET A 184 6.16 -2.80 -23.76
C MET A 184 7.66 -2.54 -23.94
N ALA A 185 8.49 -2.87 -22.96
CA ALA A 185 9.94 -2.71 -23.06
C ALA A 185 10.56 -3.64 -24.11
N LEU A 186 10.05 -4.87 -24.28
CA LEU A 186 10.47 -5.77 -25.37
C LEU A 186 10.07 -5.25 -26.76
N GLU A 187 8.87 -4.67 -26.89
CA GLU A 187 8.39 -4.07 -28.14
C GLU A 187 9.16 -2.78 -28.52
N VAL A 188 9.76 -2.12 -27.53
CA VAL A 188 10.51 -0.88 -27.68
C VAL A 188 11.79 -0.95 -26.84
N PRO A 189 12.83 -1.69 -27.31
CA PRO A 189 14.01 -1.99 -26.49
C PRO A 189 14.79 -0.76 -26.00
N ASP A 190 14.70 0.36 -26.75
CA ASP A 190 15.33 1.62 -26.35
C ASP A 190 14.56 2.36 -25.23
N ALA A 191 13.38 1.88 -24.83
CA ALA A 191 12.63 2.51 -23.76
C ALA A 191 13.29 2.29 -22.41
N LYS A 192 13.34 3.34 -21.57
CA LYS A 192 13.74 3.25 -20.16
C LYS A 192 12.54 3.37 -19.24
N PHE A 193 12.64 2.78 -18.05
CA PHE A 193 11.66 2.99 -17.00
C PHE A 193 12.06 4.18 -16.12
N LEU A 194 11.19 5.18 -16.04
CA LEU A 194 11.23 6.19 -14.98
C LEU A 194 10.39 5.66 -13.80
N CYS A 195 11.05 5.10 -12.83
CA CYS A 195 10.43 4.62 -11.60
C CYS A 195 10.24 5.78 -10.62
N VAL A 196 9.05 5.90 -10.04
CA VAL A 196 8.72 6.96 -9.09
C VAL A 196 7.94 6.38 -7.92
N TYR A 197 8.47 6.49 -6.73
CA TYR A 197 7.73 6.24 -5.50
C TYR A 197 7.40 7.57 -4.83
N MET A 198 6.11 7.86 -4.71
CA MET A 198 5.64 9.10 -4.08
C MET A 198 4.51 8.81 -3.11
N ARG A 199 4.60 9.39 -1.92
CA ARG A 199 3.59 9.24 -0.88
C ARG A 199 3.53 10.49 -0.01
N ALA A 200 2.33 10.84 0.42
CA ALA A 200 2.13 11.88 1.42
C ALA A 200 2.51 11.36 2.82
N GLU A 201 3.08 12.22 3.67
CA GLU A 201 3.66 11.82 4.98
C GLU A 201 2.62 11.22 5.93
N THR A 202 1.37 11.72 5.90
CA THR A 202 0.29 11.23 6.76
C THR A 202 -0.63 10.22 6.07
N GLN A 203 -0.38 9.89 4.80
CA GLN A 203 -1.22 8.97 4.04
C GLN A 203 -0.90 7.51 4.38
N LEU A 204 -1.73 6.87 5.17
CA LEU A 204 -1.57 5.47 5.58
C LEU A 204 -2.20 4.48 4.60
N ALA A 205 -3.29 4.87 3.95
CA ALA A 205 -4.12 3.99 3.14
C ALA A 205 -4.42 4.56 1.76
N THR A 206 -5.02 3.73 0.92
CA THR A 206 -5.62 4.13 -0.34
C THR A 206 -6.81 5.06 -0.11
N THR A 207 -6.77 6.22 -0.71
CA THR A 207 -7.81 7.25 -0.60
C THR A 207 -8.21 7.78 -1.97
N VAL A 208 -9.23 8.64 -2.03
CA VAL A 208 -9.58 9.35 -3.26
C VAL A 208 -8.51 10.39 -3.58
N ARG A 209 -8.02 11.08 -2.55
CA ARG A 209 -6.95 12.07 -2.61
C ARG A 209 -6.17 12.06 -1.30
N PRO A 210 -4.90 12.50 -1.28
CA PRO A 210 -4.15 12.66 -0.04
C PRO A 210 -4.83 13.66 0.90
N PRO A 211 -4.55 13.62 2.21
CA PRO A 211 -5.00 14.62 3.17
C PRO A 211 -4.61 16.05 2.74
N GLU A 212 -5.50 17.04 2.96
CA GLU A 212 -5.21 18.43 2.62
C GLU A 212 -4.07 18.98 3.51
N GLY A 213 -3.19 19.78 2.93
CA GLY A 213 -2.03 20.36 3.62
C GLY A 213 -0.84 19.43 3.77
N ASP A 214 -0.95 18.19 3.31
CA ASP A 214 0.10 17.18 3.48
C ASP A 214 1.37 17.48 2.67
N ARG A 215 2.48 16.97 3.15
CA ARG A 215 3.77 17.03 2.49
C ARG A 215 4.05 15.68 1.83
N PHE A 216 4.52 15.73 0.59
CA PHE A 216 4.97 14.53 -0.11
C PHE A 216 6.45 14.27 0.14
N ARG A 217 6.79 12.99 0.15
CA ARG A 217 8.14 12.48 -0.08
C ARG A 217 8.17 11.77 -1.41
N LEU A 218 9.31 11.84 -2.06
CA LEU A 218 9.49 11.37 -3.44
C LEU A 218 10.87 10.76 -3.58
N VAL A 219 10.91 9.56 -4.16
CA VAL A 219 12.13 8.92 -4.67
C VAL A 219 11.88 8.59 -6.14
N ALA A 220 12.83 8.89 -7.00
CA ALA A 220 12.71 8.62 -8.43
C ALA A 220 14.06 8.23 -9.04
N ASP A 221 14.03 7.31 -10.01
CA ASP A 221 15.20 6.95 -10.79
C ASP A 221 14.84 6.49 -12.22
N LEU A 222 15.80 6.58 -13.14
CA LEU A 222 15.70 6.12 -14.51
C LEU A 222 16.54 4.86 -14.69
N ILE A 223 15.88 3.73 -14.98
CA ILE A 223 16.54 2.44 -15.19
C ILE A 223 16.32 1.91 -16.61
N ASP A 224 17.16 0.96 -17.04
CA ASP A 224 16.99 0.32 -18.33
C ASP A 224 15.69 -0.48 -18.42
N GLY A 225 15.01 -0.39 -19.55
CA GLY A 225 13.89 -1.25 -19.92
C GLY A 225 14.39 -2.66 -20.26
N ALA A 226 14.24 -3.09 -21.50
CA ALA A 226 14.81 -4.36 -21.95
C ALA A 226 16.33 -4.21 -22.18
N ARG A 227 17.12 -5.15 -21.64
CA ARG A 227 18.55 -5.23 -21.92
C ARG A 227 18.81 -6.08 -23.16
N PRO A 228 19.93 -5.90 -23.85
CA PRO A 228 20.27 -6.74 -24.98
C PRO A 228 20.22 -8.23 -24.66
N GLY A 229 19.45 -9.00 -25.45
CA GLY A 229 19.26 -10.43 -25.24
C GLY A 229 18.18 -10.84 -24.25
N GLU A 230 17.57 -9.93 -23.52
CA GLU A 230 16.41 -10.25 -22.69
C GLU A 230 15.17 -10.54 -23.54
N THR A 231 14.44 -11.60 -23.21
CA THR A 231 13.21 -12.03 -23.90
C THR A 231 12.05 -12.26 -22.96
N ASN A 232 12.31 -12.27 -21.65
CA ASN A 232 11.32 -12.56 -20.63
C ASN A 232 10.69 -11.28 -20.07
N ALA A 233 9.48 -10.95 -20.52
CA ALA A 233 8.73 -9.78 -20.11
C ALA A 233 8.50 -9.72 -18.57
N ARG A 234 8.34 -10.89 -17.94
CA ARG A 234 8.09 -10.96 -16.50
C ARG A 234 9.32 -10.61 -15.68
N GLU A 235 10.50 -11.03 -16.12
CA GLU A 235 11.78 -10.68 -15.46
C GLU A 235 12.09 -9.19 -15.59
N ILE A 236 11.82 -8.60 -16.78
CA ILE A 236 11.95 -7.16 -16.98
C ILE A 236 10.99 -6.39 -16.07
N SER A 237 9.74 -6.82 -15.98
CA SER A 237 8.77 -6.23 -15.05
C SER A 237 9.20 -6.40 -13.60
N GLN A 238 9.74 -7.57 -13.21
CA GLN A 238 10.20 -7.83 -11.84
C GLN A 238 11.30 -6.85 -11.44
N ARG A 239 12.29 -6.60 -12.30
CA ARG A 239 13.35 -5.62 -12.03
C ARG A 239 12.80 -4.21 -11.73
N MET A 240 11.78 -3.78 -12.46
CA MET A 240 11.12 -2.50 -12.22
C MET A 240 10.31 -2.52 -10.90
N PHE A 241 9.65 -3.64 -10.59
CA PHE A 241 8.94 -3.83 -9.31
C PHE A 241 9.91 -3.81 -8.13
N ASP A 242 11.07 -4.46 -8.25
CA ASP A 242 12.10 -4.47 -7.21
C ASP A 242 12.64 -3.05 -6.96
N MET A 243 12.87 -2.27 -8.01
CA MET A 243 13.27 -0.87 -7.90
C MET A 243 12.22 -0.03 -7.14
N LEU A 244 10.93 -0.18 -7.45
CA LEU A 244 9.88 0.55 -6.73
C LEU A 244 9.76 0.11 -5.26
N ALA A 245 10.00 -1.17 -4.97
CA ALA A 245 10.06 -1.67 -3.60
C ALA A 245 11.29 -1.12 -2.83
N GLU A 246 12.45 -1.03 -3.47
CA GLU A 246 13.64 -0.38 -2.89
C GLU A 246 13.38 1.10 -2.61
N MET A 247 12.77 1.84 -3.54
CA MET A 247 12.38 3.24 -3.35
C MET A 247 11.38 3.42 -2.20
N GLN A 248 10.43 2.49 -2.03
CA GLN A 248 9.54 2.46 -0.88
C GLN A 248 10.32 2.33 0.42
N ASN A 249 11.31 1.43 0.46
CA ASN A 249 12.15 1.22 1.63
C ASN A 249 13.02 2.45 1.95
N GLU A 250 13.56 3.12 0.94
CA GLU A 250 14.31 4.38 1.10
C GLU A 250 13.39 5.49 1.63
N TRP A 251 12.23 5.65 1.00
CA TRP A 251 11.21 6.60 1.46
C TRP A 251 10.89 6.39 2.93
N TRP A 252 10.79 5.11 3.34
CA TRP A 252 10.47 4.72 4.71
C TRP A 252 11.60 5.03 5.70
N LYS A 253 12.86 4.79 5.33
CA LYS A 253 14.01 5.10 6.19
C LYS A 253 14.12 6.59 6.53
N ASP A 254 13.70 7.45 5.64
CA ASP A 254 13.67 8.89 5.84
C ASP A 254 12.46 9.38 6.65
N CYS A 255 11.46 8.53 6.86
CA CYS A 255 10.37 8.85 7.77
C CYS A 255 10.85 8.72 9.22
N ALA A 256 10.27 9.53 10.11
CA ALA A 256 10.53 9.39 11.54
C ALA A 256 10.34 7.92 11.94
N MET A 257 11.33 7.37 12.68
CA MET A 257 11.28 5.99 13.15
C MET A 257 9.92 5.72 13.81
N PRO A 258 9.29 4.58 13.52
CA PRO A 258 8.03 4.24 14.17
C PRO A 258 8.22 4.23 15.69
N LYS A 259 7.26 4.81 16.39
CA LYS A 259 7.22 4.75 17.85
C LYS A 259 7.12 3.30 18.30
N ASN A 260 7.53 3.05 19.54
CA ASN A 260 7.27 1.77 20.18
C ASN A 260 5.77 1.46 20.13
N CYS A 261 5.40 0.34 19.55
CA CYS A 261 4.00 -0.04 19.38
C CYS A 261 3.78 -1.49 19.76
N ALA A 262 2.69 -1.74 20.45
CA ALA A 262 2.22 -3.09 20.76
C ALA A 262 0.91 -3.39 20.04
N GLY A 263 0.76 -4.63 19.64
CA GLY A 263 -0.48 -5.22 19.17
C GLY A 263 -0.76 -6.52 19.90
N ASN A 264 -2.02 -6.92 19.98
CA ASN A 264 -2.39 -8.19 20.57
C ASN A 264 -3.50 -8.88 19.78
N ASP A 265 -3.58 -10.20 19.94
CA ASP A 265 -4.71 -10.97 19.47
C ASP A 265 -5.03 -12.13 20.40
N VAL A 266 -6.33 -12.42 20.58
CA VAL A 266 -6.84 -13.55 21.36
C VAL A 266 -7.74 -14.41 20.47
N VAL A 267 -7.53 -15.73 20.53
CA VAL A 267 -8.31 -16.74 19.79
C VAL A 267 -8.94 -17.70 20.79
N ASP A 268 -10.27 -17.83 20.72
CA ASP A 268 -11.01 -18.86 21.45
C ASP A 268 -11.00 -20.16 20.65
N LEU A 269 -10.11 -21.09 21.01
CA LEU A 269 -9.93 -22.37 20.29
C LEU A 269 -11.15 -23.29 20.32
N LYS A 270 -12.14 -23.01 21.21
CA LYS A 270 -13.40 -23.76 21.28
C LYS A 270 -14.54 -23.09 20.52
N ALA A 271 -14.31 -21.92 19.90
CA ALA A 271 -15.33 -21.24 19.15
C ALA A 271 -15.82 -22.09 17.97
N PRO A 272 -17.15 -22.32 17.80
CA PRO A 272 -17.69 -23.18 16.74
C PRO A 272 -17.26 -22.74 15.33
N LEU A 273 -17.24 -21.43 15.08
CA LEU A 273 -16.88 -20.85 13.77
C LEU A 273 -15.44 -21.15 13.33
N LEU A 274 -14.52 -21.40 14.29
CA LEU A 274 -13.15 -21.74 13.93
C LEU A 274 -13.05 -23.15 13.33
N LYS A 275 -13.95 -24.06 13.74
CA LYS A 275 -13.97 -25.44 13.28
C LYS A 275 -14.68 -25.60 11.92
N GLU A 276 -15.58 -24.68 11.58
CA GLU A 276 -16.29 -24.70 10.28
C GLU A 276 -15.36 -24.37 9.10
N ASN A 277 -14.32 -23.58 9.33
CA ASN A 277 -13.40 -23.13 8.28
C ASN A 277 -12.08 -23.89 8.25
N PHE A 278 -11.84 -24.78 9.18
CA PHE A 278 -10.58 -25.51 9.31
C PHE A 278 -10.82 -26.96 9.75
N THR A 279 -10.66 -27.89 8.83
CA THR A 279 -10.64 -29.31 9.14
C THR A 279 -9.28 -29.72 9.71
N GLU A 280 -9.22 -30.84 10.43
CA GLU A 280 -7.95 -31.36 11.00
C GLU A 280 -6.93 -31.75 9.93
N ASP A 281 -7.34 -31.80 8.66
CA ASP A 281 -6.49 -32.11 7.53
C ASP A 281 -6.31 -30.87 6.64
N LEU A 282 -5.06 -30.40 6.47
CA LEU A 282 -4.72 -29.33 5.53
C LEU A 282 -5.10 -29.64 4.08
N ALA A 283 -5.22 -30.94 3.72
CA ALA A 283 -5.64 -31.35 2.40
C ALA A 283 -7.14 -31.11 2.15
N GLU A 284 -7.94 -31.00 3.19
CA GLU A 284 -9.36 -30.68 3.13
C GLU A 284 -9.64 -29.17 3.34
N ALA A 285 -8.68 -28.43 3.88
CA ALA A 285 -8.79 -26.97 3.99
C ALA A 285 -8.73 -26.34 2.59
N ASP A 286 -9.56 -25.32 2.36
CA ASP A 286 -9.50 -24.55 1.12
C ASP A 286 -8.06 -23.99 0.90
N PRO A 287 -7.30 -24.50 -0.09
CA PRO A 287 -5.91 -24.08 -0.30
C PRO A 287 -5.79 -22.57 -0.53
N GLU A 288 -6.77 -21.95 -1.19
CA GLU A 288 -6.77 -20.51 -1.43
C GLU A 288 -6.96 -19.72 -0.12
N TRP A 289 -7.72 -20.26 0.82
CA TRP A 289 -7.92 -19.65 2.12
C TRP A 289 -6.64 -19.72 2.97
N VAL A 290 -5.96 -20.87 2.98
CA VAL A 290 -4.67 -21.02 3.67
C VAL A 290 -3.60 -20.11 3.07
N GLU A 291 -3.46 -20.08 1.74
CA GLU A 291 -2.49 -19.23 1.05
C GLU A 291 -2.78 -17.73 1.20
N ARG A 292 -4.00 -17.33 1.49
CA ARG A 292 -4.34 -15.93 1.82
C ARG A 292 -3.80 -15.48 3.17
N HIS A 293 -3.63 -16.40 4.12
CA HIS A 293 -3.24 -16.10 5.49
C HIS A 293 -1.79 -16.47 5.80
N LEU A 294 -1.24 -17.50 5.17
CA LEU A 294 0.10 -18.02 5.44
C LEU A 294 1.03 -17.91 4.23
N THR A 295 2.31 -17.72 4.51
CA THR A 295 3.37 -17.81 3.50
C THR A 295 3.72 -19.27 3.22
N LYS A 296 4.37 -19.55 2.09
CA LYS A 296 4.85 -20.92 1.77
C LYS A 296 5.79 -21.49 2.84
N LYS A 297 6.60 -20.66 3.50
CA LYS A 297 7.48 -21.09 4.59
C LYS A 297 6.69 -21.50 5.84
N GLU A 298 5.65 -20.74 6.18
CA GLU A 298 4.78 -21.05 7.31
C GLU A 298 3.97 -22.32 7.07
N ILE A 299 3.46 -22.52 5.85
CA ILE A 299 2.79 -23.76 5.44
C ILE A 299 3.75 -24.96 5.56
N ALA A 300 4.99 -24.81 5.08
CA ALA A 300 6.00 -25.88 5.20
C ALA A 300 6.35 -26.21 6.66
N TYR A 301 6.36 -25.20 7.56
CA TYR A 301 6.57 -25.39 9.00
C TYR A 301 5.43 -26.20 9.65
N MET A 302 4.20 -26.05 9.18
CA MET A 302 3.03 -26.76 9.72
C MET A 302 3.07 -28.27 9.45
N THR A 303 3.83 -28.72 8.46
CA THR A 303 3.94 -30.15 8.12
C THR A 303 4.53 -30.93 9.28
N GLY A 304 3.76 -31.88 9.82
CA GLY A 304 4.16 -32.69 10.98
C GLY A 304 3.88 -32.08 12.37
N GLN A 305 3.20 -30.94 12.42
CA GLN A 305 2.73 -30.31 13.66
C GLN A 305 1.23 -30.59 13.90
N GLU A 306 0.74 -30.22 15.06
CA GLU A 306 -0.72 -30.14 15.33
C GLU A 306 -1.30 -28.98 14.48
N LEU A 307 -1.89 -29.31 13.34
CA LEU A 307 -2.22 -28.37 12.29
C LEU A 307 -3.14 -27.24 12.75
N PHE A 308 -4.26 -27.60 13.40
CA PHE A 308 -5.25 -26.64 13.87
C PHE A 308 -4.61 -25.59 14.80
N ARG A 309 -3.92 -26.06 15.84
CA ARG A 309 -3.31 -25.17 16.84
C ARG A 309 -2.18 -24.34 16.25
N THR A 310 -1.33 -24.95 15.40
CA THR A 310 -0.21 -24.27 14.77
C THR A 310 -0.69 -23.17 13.81
N PHE A 311 -1.76 -23.43 13.05
CA PHE A 311 -2.38 -22.42 12.21
C PHE A 311 -2.85 -21.21 13.01
N TRP A 312 -3.59 -21.45 14.11
CA TRP A 312 -4.11 -20.36 14.94
C TRP A 312 -2.99 -19.61 15.68
N LYS A 313 -1.85 -20.25 15.97
CA LYS A 313 -0.65 -19.56 16.44
C LYS A 313 -0.11 -18.59 15.40
N PHE A 314 0.02 -19.02 14.15
CA PHE A 314 0.41 -18.12 13.07
C PHE A 314 -0.59 -16.97 12.90
N PHE A 315 -1.87 -17.28 12.92
CA PHE A 315 -2.91 -16.29 12.74
C PHE A 315 -2.87 -15.24 13.86
N ALA A 316 -2.88 -15.65 15.13
CA ALA A 316 -2.82 -14.75 16.26
C ALA A 316 -1.54 -13.89 16.26
N ALA A 317 -0.40 -14.48 15.92
CA ALA A 317 0.86 -13.74 15.81
C ALA A 317 0.84 -12.70 14.68
N LYS A 318 0.25 -13.04 13.52
CA LYS A 318 0.11 -12.10 12.40
C LYS A 318 -0.87 -10.96 12.72
N GLU A 319 -2.01 -11.27 13.33
CA GLU A 319 -2.97 -10.25 13.78
C GLU A 319 -2.35 -9.30 14.81
N ALA A 320 -1.65 -9.84 15.80
CA ALA A 320 -0.96 -9.03 16.79
C ALA A 320 0.10 -8.14 16.14
N ALA A 321 0.94 -8.71 15.27
CA ALA A 321 1.96 -7.95 14.54
C ALA A 321 1.34 -6.91 13.60
N HIS A 322 0.24 -7.24 12.92
CA HIS A 322 -0.49 -6.33 12.06
C HIS A 322 -1.01 -5.11 12.84
N LYS A 323 -1.61 -5.33 14.01
CA LYS A 323 -2.12 -4.25 14.88
C LYS A 323 -0.98 -3.34 15.36
N ALA A 324 0.18 -3.90 15.73
CA ALA A 324 1.35 -3.11 16.10
C ALA A 324 1.86 -2.26 14.94
N LEU A 325 1.98 -2.85 13.74
CA LEU A 325 2.42 -2.16 12.53
C LEU A 325 1.41 -1.09 12.09
N ALA A 326 0.11 -1.35 12.18
CA ALA A 326 -0.92 -0.37 11.89
C ALA A 326 -0.85 0.82 12.85
N ARG A 327 -0.61 0.57 14.13
CA ARG A 327 -0.40 1.62 15.14
C ARG A 327 0.85 2.46 14.85
N ALA A 328 1.91 1.83 14.37
CA ALA A 328 3.11 2.51 13.91
C ALA A 328 2.92 3.29 12.59
N GLY A 329 1.74 3.24 11.98
CA GLY A 329 1.47 3.88 10.69
C GLY A 329 2.04 3.13 9.49
N LEU A 330 2.39 1.86 9.65
CA LEU A 330 3.07 1.03 8.65
C LEU A 330 2.13 0.21 7.80
N LEU A 331 0.97 -0.13 8.32
CA LEU A 331 -0.08 -0.88 7.63
C LEU A 331 -1.44 -0.20 7.83
N VAL A 332 -2.35 -0.48 6.91
CA VAL A 332 -3.75 -0.10 7.11
C VAL A 332 -4.38 -1.03 8.14
N PRO A 333 -5.36 -0.56 8.95
CA PRO A 333 -5.98 -1.36 10.00
C PRO A 333 -6.71 -2.63 9.54
N ARG A 334 -6.87 -2.85 8.23
CA ARG A 334 -7.54 -4.02 7.64
C ARG A 334 -6.77 -4.56 6.43
N GLY A 335 -6.34 -5.81 6.49
CA GLY A 335 -5.64 -6.54 5.43
C GLY A 335 -4.11 -6.59 5.63
N GLY A 336 -3.40 -7.32 4.80
CA GLY A 336 -1.93 -7.34 4.80
C GLY A 336 -1.27 -8.52 5.51
N PHE A 337 -1.96 -9.63 5.75
CA PHE A 337 -1.35 -10.82 6.41
C PHE A 337 -0.13 -11.38 5.68
N HIS A 338 -0.07 -11.29 4.36
CA HIS A 338 1.07 -11.75 3.56
C HIS A 338 2.26 -10.77 3.60
N GLU A 339 2.06 -9.55 4.12
CA GLU A 339 3.15 -8.61 4.40
C GLU A 339 3.92 -8.96 5.69
N ILE A 340 3.43 -9.92 6.47
CA ILE A 340 4.02 -10.35 7.73
C ILE A 340 4.42 -11.81 7.62
N GLU A 341 5.71 -12.10 7.80
CA GLU A 341 6.25 -13.45 7.94
C GLU A 341 6.55 -13.74 9.42
N VAL A 342 6.04 -14.84 9.93
CA VAL A 342 6.17 -15.23 11.35
C VAL A 342 7.12 -16.41 11.47
N ASP A 343 8.07 -16.32 12.39
CA ASP A 343 8.92 -17.41 12.85
C ASP A 343 8.53 -17.76 14.29
N LEU A 344 7.70 -18.81 14.45
CA LEU A 344 7.25 -19.25 15.76
C LEU A 344 8.37 -19.76 16.66
N PHE A 345 9.41 -20.34 16.07
CA PHE A 345 10.56 -20.87 16.82
C PHE A 345 11.39 -19.74 17.42
N ARG A 346 11.70 -18.71 16.62
CA ARG A 346 12.44 -17.53 17.06
C ARG A 346 11.58 -16.51 17.78
N ARG A 347 10.27 -16.70 17.77
CA ARG A 347 9.29 -15.76 18.30
C ARG A 347 9.43 -14.36 17.73
N LYS A 348 9.57 -14.29 16.41
CA LYS A 348 9.70 -13.05 15.66
C LYS A 348 8.65 -12.99 14.56
N ALA A 349 8.16 -11.79 14.29
CA ALA A 349 7.48 -11.45 13.04
C ALA A 349 8.34 -10.46 12.27
N VAL A 350 8.30 -10.54 10.95
CA VAL A 350 9.01 -9.62 10.06
C VAL A 350 8.00 -8.99 9.10
N HIS A 351 7.96 -7.69 9.07
CA HIS A 351 7.27 -6.97 8.01
C HIS A 351 8.14 -7.03 6.74
N VAL A 352 7.69 -7.81 5.77
CA VAL A 352 8.51 -8.23 4.63
C VAL A 352 9.02 -7.05 3.80
N SER A 353 8.15 -6.06 3.58
CA SER A 353 8.48 -4.90 2.74
C SER A 353 9.52 -3.97 3.37
N THR A 354 9.56 -3.84 4.69
CA THR A 354 10.49 -2.94 5.40
C THR A 354 11.64 -3.65 6.09
N GLY A 355 11.54 -4.97 6.27
CA GLY A 355 12.48 -5.76 7.07
C GLY A 355 12.38 -5.52 8.59
N LEU A 356 11.40 -4.72 9.05
CA LEU A 356 11.19 -4.46 10.46
C LEU A 356 10.80 -5.74 11.20
N GLN A 357 11.43 -5.95 12.36
CA GLN A 357 11.17 -7.10 13.19
C GLN A 357 10.34 -6.72 14.41
N LEU A 358 9.40 -7.59 14.74
CA LEU A 358 8.60 -7.51 15.94
C LEU A 358 8.90 -8.72 16.83
N ASP A 359 8.97 -8.48 18.13
CA ASP A 359 8.99 -9.56 19.11
C ASP A 359 7.58 -10.12 19.32
N ILE A 360 7.46 -11.45 19.34
CA ILE A 360 6.19 -12.13 19.57
C ILE A 360 6.26 -12.88 20.91
N ARG A 361 5.21 -12.73 21.71
CA ARG A 361 5.05 -13.48 22.96
C ARG A 361 3.65 -14.09 23.01
N PHE A 362 3.58 -15.41 23.11
CA PHE A 362 2.35 -16.08 23.53
C PHE A 362 2.27 -16.01 25.07
N THR A 363 1.26 -15.30 25.55
CA THR A 363 1.05 -15.09 26.98
C THR A 363 0.09 -16.10 27.55
N ASP A 364 -0.86 -16.56 26.72
CA ASP A 364 -1.69 -17.72 26.94
C ASP A 364 -1.55 -18.69 25.77
N ASP A 365 -1.30 -19.94 26.05
CA ASP A 365 -1.16 -21.03 25.07
C ASP A 365 -1.72 -22.31 25.73
N ASP A 366 -3.01 -22.30 26.09
CA ASP A 366 -3.70 -23.40 26.73
C ASP A 366 -4.69 -24.10 25.77
N ALA A 367 -5.42 -25.12 26.28
CA ALA A 367 -6.33 -25.90 25.44
C ALA A 367 -7.54 -25.10 24.92
N ASP A 368 -7.88 -24.00 25.58
CA ASP A 368 -9.10 -23.24 25.32
C ASP A 368 -8.86 -21.95 24.55
N LYS A 369 -7.67 -21.37 24.72
CA LYS A 369 -7.35 -20.06 24.13
C LYS A 369 -5.89 -19.92 23.74
N LEU A 370 -5.66 -19.03 22.80
CA LEU A 370 -4.34 -18.49 22.48
C LEU A 370 -4.40 -16.98 22.67
N HIS A 371 -3.41 -16.40 23.32
CA HIS A 371 -3.21 -14.95 23.32
C HIS A 371 -1.78 -14.64 22.92
N CYS A 372 -1.64 -13.76 21.95
CA CYS A 372 -0.36 -13.32 21.41
C CYS A 372 -0.23 -11.79 21.53
N VAL A 373 0.93 -11.35 21.98
CA VAL A 373 1.34 -9.95 21.96
C VAL A 373 2.53 -9.80 21.03
N ALA A 374 2.48 -8.81 20.13
CA ALA A 374 3.56 -8.43 19.26
C ALA A 374 4.05 -7.01 19.62
N VAL A 375 5.35 -6.83 19.67
CA VAL A 375 5.99 -5.56 20.04
C VAL A 375 6.92 -5.10 18.92
N LEU A 376 6.63 -3.95 18.34
CA LEU A 376 7.54 -3.21 17.51
C LEU A 376 8.33 -2.24 18.38
N ARG A 377 9.66 -2.39 18.40
CA ARG A 377 10.55 -1.47 19.10
C ARG A 377 11.08 -0.43 18.12
N GLY A 378 10.82 0.85 18.40
CA GLY A 378 11.42 1.97 17.66
C GLY A 378 12.87 2.13 18.11
N GLY A 379 13.81 2.11 17.16
CA GLY A 379 15.24 2.27 17.43
C GLY A 379 16.11 1.31 16.61
N PHE A 380 17.39 1.63 16.47
CA PHE A 380 18.37 0.71 15.86
C PHE A 380 18.56 -0.51 16.76
N ILE A 381 18.78 -1.68 16.13
CA ILE A 381 19.18 -2.91 16.80
C ILE A 381 20.40 -2.60 17.68
N GLY A 382 20.22 -2.54 18.99
CA GLY A 382 21.30 -2.25 19.94
C GLY A 382 20.90 -1.51 21.22
N ASP A 383 19.80 -0.77 21.24
CA ASP A 383 19.27 -0.11 22.44
C ASP A 383 18.22 -0.99 23.12
N GLU A 384 18.69 -1.95 23.92
CA GLU A 384 17.81 -2.82 24.73
C GLU A 384 17.10 -2.06 25.88
N ASP A 385 17.53 -0.85 26.22
CA ASP A 385 17.13 -0.15 27.45
C ASP A 385 16.01 0.89 27.32
N THR A 386 15.45 1.14 26.13
CA THR A 386 14.46 2.23 25.95
C THR A 386 13.03 1.78 25.69
N ALA A 387 12.74 0.49 25.72
CA ALA A 387 11.40 -0.01 25.52
C ALA A 387 10.65 -0.04 26.84
N GLY A 388 9.61 0.79 26.98
CA GLY A 388 8.61 0.64 28.01
C GLY A 388 8.06 -0.79 28.03
N ASP A 389 7.79 -1.31 29.21
CA ASP A 389 7.22 -2.66 29.33
C ASP A 389 5.83 -2.69 28.71
N VAL A 390 5.60 -3.68 27.88
CA VAL A 390 4.25 -4.01 27.41
C VAL A 390 3.53 -4.77 28.53
N VAL A 391 2.39 -4.22 28.92
CA VAL A 391 1.45 -4.91 29.82
C VAL A 391 0.24 -5.39 29.03
N TRP A 392 -0.38 -6.47 29.46
CA TRP A 392 -1.54 -7.06 28.80
C TRP A 392 -2.50 -7.66 29.82
N ASP A 393 -3.75 -7.76 29.40
CA ASP A 393 -4.82 -8.43 30.17
C ASP A 393 -5.66 -9.29 29.22
N VAL A 394 -6.10 -10.44 29.74
CA VAL A 394 -7.02 -11.34 29.05
C VAL A 394 -8.12 -11.73 30.03
N ALA A 395 -9.34 -11.39 29.69
CA ALA A 395 -10.50 -11.63 30.52
C ALA A 395 -11.56 -12.46 29.79
N GLU A 396 -12.29 -13.26 30.56
CA GLU A 396 -13.48 -13.97 30.08
C GLU A 396 -14.66 -13.00 29.98
N VAL A 397 -15.34 -12.99 28.82
CA VAL A 397 -16.48 -12.12 28.56
C VAL A 397 -17.70 -12.64 29.30
N PRO A 398 -18.37 -11.87 30.19
CA PRO A 398 -19.58 -12.29 30.88
C PRO A 398 -20.69 -12.66 29.88
N ALA A 399 -21.46 -13.71 30.23
CA ALA A 399 -22.56 -14.16 29.38
C ALA A 399 -23.56 -13.02 29.08
N GLY A 400 -23.92 -12.87 27.81
CA GLY A 400 -24.85 -11.84 27.36
C GLY A 400 -24.22 -10.47 27.11
N THR A 401 -22.91 -10.29 27.34
CA THR A 401 -22.20 -9.04 27.07
C THR A 401 -21.56 -9.10 25.67
N PRO A 402 -21.71 -8.05 24.84
CA PRO A 402 -21.02 -7.98 23.55
C PRO A 402 -19.48 -7.92 23.76
N PRO A 403 -18.69 -8.86 23.18
CA PRO A 403 -17.25 -8.95 23.46
C PRO A 403 -16.46 -7.68 23.16
N GLY A 404 -16.80 -6.98 22.07
CA GLY A 404 -16.13 -5.74 21.70
C GLY A 404 -16.40 -4.57 22.67
N ALA A 405 -17.61 -4.50 23.27
CA ALA A 405 -17.93 -3.50 24.29
C ALA A 405 -17.18 -3.81 25.59
N PHE A 406 -17.17 -5.08 26.00
CA PHE A 406 -16.44 -5.54 27.18
C PHE A 406 -14.94 -5.30 27.05
N ALA A 407 -14.34 -5.57 25.87
CA ALA A 407 -12.92 -5.32 25.63
C ALA A 407 -12.55 -3.85 25.83
N ARG A 408 -13.42 -2.92 25.45
CA ARG A 408 -13.20 -1.48 25.61
C ARG A 408 -13.28 -1.04 27.08
N GLU A 409 -14.27 -1.52 27.79
CA GLU A 409 -14.46 -1.22 29.22
C GLU A 409 -13.31 -1.80 30.04
N ARG A 410 -12.99 -3.08 29.85
CA ARG A 410 -11.91 -3.77 30.55
C ARG A 410 -10.54 -3.12 30.30
N ALA A 411 -10.28 -2.65 29.08
CA ALA A 411 -9.05 -1.95 28.76
C ALA A 411 -8.89 -0.65 29.54
N LEU A 412 -9.97 0.13 29.73
CA LEU A 412 -9.91 1.35 30.56
C LEU A 412 -9.64 1.04 32.04
N ASP A 413 -10.27 -0.01 32.56
CA ASP A 413 -10.04 -0.45 33.94
C ASP A 413 -8.59 -0.92 34.09
N PHE A 414 -8.10 -1.75 33.16
CA PHE A 414 -6.74 -2.27 33.21
C PHE A 414 -5.67 -1.15 33.11
N ILE A 415 -5.88 -0.15 32.26
CA ILE A 415 -4.99 1.02 32.19
C ILE A 415 -4.96 1.78 33.51
N ALA A 416 -6.12 1.93 34.17
CA ALA A 416 -6.20 2.59 35.46
C ALA A 416 -5.55 1.76 36.58
N GLU A 417 -5.65 0.42 36.53
CA GLU A 417 -4.96 -0.48 37.44
C GLU A 417 -3.42 -0.43 37.28
N CYS A 418 -2.94 -0.26 36.05
CA CYS A 418 -1.50 -0.21 35.76
C CYS A 418 -0.87 1.17 36.00
N ASN A 419 -1.64 2.22 36.25
CA ASN A 419 -1.13 3.58 36.35
C ASN A 419 -1.73 4.32 37.57
N ASP A 420 -0.97 4.41 38.64
CA ASP A 420 -1.37 5.03 39.91
C ASP A 420 -1.78 6.52 39.75
N GLU A 421 -1.25 7.25 38.78
CA GLU A 421 -1.60 8.65 38.54
C GLU A 421 -3.03 8.82 38.02
N ILE A 422 -3.58 7.83 37.34
CA ILE A 422 -4.94 7.84 36.82
C ILE A 422 -5.93 7.62 37.95
N GLY A 423 -5.71 6.59 38.76
CA GLY A 423 -6.45 6.26 39.97
C GLY A 423 -7.92 5.84 39.74
N SER A 424 -8.50 6.02 38.56
CA SER A 424 -9.85 5.56 38.20
C SER A 424 -10.07 5.60 36.70
N SER A 425 -10.67 4.55 36.14
CA SER A 425 -11.08 4.45 34.74
C SER A 425 -12.10 5.53 34.31
N ALA A 426 -12.87 6.08 35.25
CA ALA A 426 -13.83 7.16 34.98
C ALA A 426 -13.18 8.45 34.44
N LYS A 427 -11.86 8.59 34.56
CA LYS A 427 -11.10 9.73 33.98
C LYS A 427 -10.58 9.44 32.56
N LEU A 428 -10.79 8.23 32.07
CA LEU A 428 -10.34 7.75 30.76
C LEU A 428 -11.53 7.64 29.80
N ALA A 429 -11.24 7.80 28.53
CA ALA A 429 -12.16 7.48 27.45
C ALA A 429 -11.39 6.91 26.26
N LEU A 430 -12.07 6.17 25.40
CA LEU A 430 -11.52 5.73 24.12
C LEU A 430 -12.11 6.57 23.00
N SER A 431 -11.25 6.96 22.09
CA SER A 431 -11.62 7.48 20.77
C SER A 431 -11.09 6.53 19.69
N GLU A 432 -11.64 6.60 18.50
CA GLU A 432 -11.14 5.87 17.33
C GLU A 432 -10.70 6.84 16.26
N ASP A 433 -9.48 6.68 15.80
CA ASP A 433 -8.97 7.38 14.65
C ASP A 433 -8.50 6.36 13.61
N GLY A 434 -9.10 6.41 12.41
CA GLY A 434 -8.78 5.45 11.35
C GLY A 434 -9.01 3.97 11.70
N GLY A 435 -9.85 3.66 12.69
CA GLY A 435 -10.12 2.29 13.17
C GLY A 435 -9.13 1.80 14.24
N LEU A 436 -8.27 2.68 14.76
CA LEU A 436 -7.34 2.38 15.86
C LEU A 436 -7.82 3.04 17.16
N PRO A 437 -7.88 2.30 18.30
CA PRO A 437 -8.27 2.87 19.56
C PRO A 437 -7.19 3.81 20.12
N SER A 438 -7.57 4.98 20.56
CA SER A 438 -6.70 5.96 21.22
C SER A 438 -7.26 6.28 22.62
N VAL A 439 -6.36 6.43 23.58
CA VAL A 439 -6.73 6.73 24.97
C VAL A 439 -6.83 8.25 25.16
N LEU A 440 -7.93 8.68 25.73
CA LEU A 440 -8.11 10.05 26.19
C LEU A 440 -8.01 10.07 27.73
N TRP A 441 -7.12 10.88 28.27
CA TRP A 441 -7.01 11.15 29.69
C TRP A 441 -7.28 12.63 29.95
N ARG A 442 -8.28 12.92 30.76
CA ARG A 442 -8.75 14.30 31.03
C ARG A 442 -9.06 15.06 29.73
N GLY A 443 -9.64 14.36 28.75
CA GLY A 443 -10.02 14.92 27.44
C GLY A 443 -8.87 15.17 26.47
N LYS A 444 -7.63 14.77 26.80
CA LYS A 444 -6.48 14.89 25.90
C LYS A 444 -6.04 13.51 25.41
N THR A 445 -5.85 13.39 24.11
CA THR A 445 -5.30 12.17 23.49
C THR A 445 -3.89 11.91 24.03
N GLN A 446 -3.65 10.69 24.48
CA GLN A 446 -2.37 10.24 24.97
C GLN A 446 -1.60 9.54 23.84
N ASP A 447 -0.28 9.66 23.90
CA ASP A 447 0.65 8.98 22.97
C ASP A 447 0.98 7.57 23.49
N TRP A 448 -0.05 6.80 23.77
CA TRP A 448 0.07 5.44 24.30
C TRP A 448 -0.35 4.43 23.24
N SER A 449 0.38 3.34 23.15
CA SER A 449 0.00 2.23 22.28
C SER A 449 -1.03 1.35 22.97
N LEU A 450 -2.26 1.35 22.49
CA LEU A 450 -3.33 0.47 22.97
C LEU A 450 -3.78 -0.43 21.82
N SER A 451 -3.85 -1.74 22.07
CA SER A 451 -4.43 -2.71 21.16
C SER A 451 -5.55 -3.47 21.85
N LEU A 452 -6.65 -3.69 21.14
CA LEU A 452 -7.82 -4.43 21.60
C LEU A 452 -8.04 -5.66 20.73
N SER A 453 -8.47 -6.75 21.35
CA SER A 453 -8.89 -7.97 20.66
C SER A 453 -10.02 -8.65 21.40
N HIS A 454 -10.82 -9.40 20.67
CA HIS A 454 -11.84 -10.28 21.27
C HIS A 454 -12.15 -11.46 20.36
N SER A 455 -12.47 -12.59 20.97
CA SER A 455 -12.87 -13.80 20.27
C SER A 455 -13.86 -14.58 21.14
N CYS A 456 -15.12 -14.58 20.74
CA CYS A 456 -16.23 -15.26 21.42
C CYS A 456 -16.26 -15.05 22.94
N ARG A 457 -15.62 -15.96 23.71
CA ARG A 457 -15.62 -15.95 25.18
C ARG A 457 -14.53 -15.09 25.81
N TYR A 458 -13.61 -14.54 25.03
CA TYR A 458 -12.43 -13.82 25.55
C TYR A 458 -12.31 -12.42 24.97
N ALA A 459 -11.86 -11.53 25.80
CA ALA A 459 -11.41 -10.20 25.39
C ALA A 459 -9.99 -9.97 25.92
N ALA A 460 -9.19 -9.29 25.15
CA ALA A 460 -7.82 -8.97 25.52
C ALA A 460 -7.45 -7.54 25.15
N CYS A 461 -6.55 -6.97 25.91
CA CYS A 461 -5.89 -5.73 25.57
C CYS A 461 -4.38 -5.82 25.82
N SER A 462 -3.62 -5.05 25.07
CA SER A 462 -2.23 -4.76 25.39
C SER A 462 -2.01 -3.25 25.38
N PHE A 463 -1.18 -2.80 26.29
CA PHE A 463 -0.95 -1.39 26.52
C PHE A 463 0.54 -1.12 26.72
N MET A 464 1.04 -0.04 26.14
CA MET A 464 2.42 0.41 26.28
C MET A 464 2.43 1.94 26.35
N ILE A 465 3.16 2.48 27.29
CA ILE A 465 3.49 3.91 27.34
C ILE A 465 4.72 4.11 26.43
N SER A 466 4.58 4.93 25.40
CA SER A 466 5.63 5.24 24.42
C SER A 466 6.57 6.35 24.91
#